data_dade96ba5e60e9931a0fa57e3bd15fb5
#
_entry.id   dade96ba5e60e9931a0fa57e3bd15fb5
#
_cell.length_a   1.000
_cell.length_b   1.000
_cell.length_c   1.000
_cell.angle_alpha   90.00
_cell.angle_beta   90.00
_cell.angle_gamma   90.00
#
_symmetry.space_group_name_H-M   'P 1'
#
loop_
_entity.id
_entity.type
_entity.pdbx_description
1 polymer ?
#
loop_
_entity_poly.entity_id
_entity_poly.type
_entity_poly.pdbx_seq_one_letter_code
_entity_poly.pdbx_strand_id
1 'polypeptide(L)'
;MITSLKAGAYTVRGLSLGGVYTALHVPELDVAFDCGVPLRSAAGVGTLCLSHAHADHIGALNALLGIRGLQGVKAPLRVVMPAEIQETLLEALRAMTELQRWPLDIQPVPVAPGDVVPLKGDFWLRAVKSFHPVPSLAYQVVRRVQKLRPEAAVAY
;
A
#
# COMPACT_ATOMS: atom_id res chain seq x y z
N MET A 1 16.05 -9.74 -8.97
CA MET A 1 16.87 -9.12 -7.90
C MET A 1 16.13 -7.89 -7.37
N ILE A 2 15.98 -7.75 -6.06
CA ILE A 2 15.36 -6.54 -5.46
C ILE A 2 16.29 -5.36 -5.70
N THR A 3 15.77 -4.30 -6.28
CA THR A 3 16.50 -3.05 -6.55
C THR A 3 16.17 -2.02 -5.47
N SER A 4 17.14 -1.16 -5.16
CA SER A 4 16.96 -0.01 -4.28
C SER A 4 17.35 1.26 -5.01
N LEU A 5 16.43 2.23 -5.07
CA LEU A 5 16.62 3.50 -5.74
C LEU A 5 16.41 4.64 -4.75
N LYS A 6 17.25 5.65 -4.79
CA LYS A 6 17.05 6.90 -4.05
C LYS A 6 16.20 7.88 -4.85
N ALA A 7 15.15 8.39 -4.22
CA ALA A 7 14.26 9.42 -4.74
C ALA A 7 14.20 10.59 -3.74
N GLY A 8 15.15 11.52 -3.83
CA GLY A 8 15.33 12.57 -2.84
C GLY A 8 15.64 12.01 -1.45
N ALA A 9 14.82 12.34 -0.47
CA ALA A 9 14.96 11.86 0.92
C ALA A 9 14.46 10.42 1.13
N TYR A 10 13.85 9.80 0.12
CA TYR A 10 13.21 8.49 0.22
C TYR A 10 13.99 7.40 -0.49
N THR A 11 13.79 6.18 -0.03
CA THR A 11 14.34 4.98 -0.66
C THR A 11 13.18 4.14 -1.20
N VAL A 12 13.14 3.89 -2.49
CA VAL A 12 12.21 2.93 -3.09
C VAL A 12 12.93 1.60 -3.24
N ARG A 13 12.41 0.57 -2.59
CA ARG A 13 12.92 -0.81 -2.65
C ARG A 13 11.90 -1.70 -3.30
N GLY A 14 12.32 -2.56 -4.20
CA GLY A 14 11.39 -3.51 -4.81
C GLY A 14 11.78 -3.91 -6.20
N LEU A 15 10.78 -4.33 -6.94
CA LEU A 15 10.91 -4.73 -8.33
C LEU A 15 9.58 -4.52 -9.05
N SER A 16 9.66 -4.27 -10.34
CA SER A 16 8.51 -4.19 -11.22
C SER A 16 8.91 -4.72 -12.59
N LEU A 17 8.19 -5.72 -13.05
CA LEU A 17 8.28 -6.28 -14.39
C LEU A 17 6.84 -6.46 -14.87
N GLY A 18 6.42 -5.60 -15.80
CA GLY A 18 5.03 -5.54 -16.27
C GLY A 18 4.49 -6.90 -16.70
N GLY A 19 3.29 -7.26 -16.24
CA GLY A 19 2.65 -8.54 -16.50
C GLY A 19 3.22 -9.73 -15.73
N VAL A 20 4.28 -9.54 -14.94
CA VAL A 20 4.92 -10.63 -14.17
C VAL A 20 4.80 -10.40 -12.67
N TYR A 21 5.28 -9.26 -12.18
CA TYR A 21 5.15 -8.86 -10.78
C TYR A 21 5.52 -7.40 -10.55
N THR A 22 4.82 -6.76 -9.61
CA THR A 22 5.13 -5.43 -9.07
C THR A 22 5.00 -5.46 -7.56
N ALA A 23 6.03 -5.02 -6.85
CA ALA A 23 5.99 -4.78 -5.41
C ALA A 23 7.06 -3.75 -5.06
N LEU A 24 6.64 -2.63 -4.47
CA LEU A 24 7.50 -1.53 -4.08
C LEU A 24 7.30 -1.20 -2.60
N HIS A 25 8.36 -0.82 -1.91
CA HIS A 25 8.34 -0.44 -0.51
C HIS A 25 9.13 0.85 -0.29
N VAL A 26 8.53 1.79 0.44
CA VAL A 26 9.14 3.05 0.84
C VAL A 26 9.21 3.09 2.38
N PRO A 27 10.31 2.64 2.99
CA PRO A 27 10.41 2.46 4.44
C PRO A 27 10.18 3.74 5.24
N GLU A 28 10.67 4.87 4.75
CA GLU A 28 10.57 6.16 5.41
C GLU A 28 9.11 6.62 5.58
N LEU A 29 8.23 6.19 4.68
CA LEU A 29 6.79 6.51 4.68
C LEU A 29 5.92 5.41 5.30
N ASP A 30 6.53 4.29 5.68
CA ASP A 30 5.81 3.10 6.18
C ASP A 30 4.72 2.62 5.21
N VAL A 31 5.02 2.65 3.92
CA VAL A 31 4.08 2.30 2.85
C VAL A 31 4.70 1.36 1.84
N ALA A 32 3.90 0.40 1.36
CA ALA A 32 4.21 -0.42 0.20
C ALA A 32 3.15 -0.21 -0.89
N PHE A 33 3.54 -0.43 -2.13
CA PHE A 33 2.68 -0.35 -3.31
C PHE A 33 2.74 -1.68 -4.05
N ASP A 34 1.58 -2.28 -4.23
CA ASP A 34 1.36 -3.58 -4.83
C ASP A 34 2.10 -4.74 -4.13
N CYS A 35 1.67 -5.94 -4.41
CA CYS A 35 2.16 -7.17 -3.82
C CYS A 35 2.08 -8.34 -4.80
N GLY A 36 2.66 -8.18 -6.01
CA GLY A 36 2.79 -9.27 -6.98
C GLY A 36 3.86 -10.28 -6.59
N VAL A 37 4.75 -9.90 -5.67
CA VAL A 37 5.73 -10.76 -5.04
C VAL A 37 5.86 -10.39 -3.55
N PRO A 38 6.09 -11.37 -2.64
CA PRO A 38 6.13 -11.10 -1.21
C PRO A 38 7.49 -10.50 -0.84
N LEU A 39 7.57 -9.16 -0.75
CA LEU A 39 8.75 -8.48 -0.25
C LEU A 39 8.87 -8.64 1.26
N ARG A 40 9.85 -9.43 1.72
CA ARG A 40 10.12 -9.61 3.15
C ARG A 40 10.38 -8.28 3.87
N SER A 41 11.01 -7.31 3.18
CA SER A 41 11.27 -5.98 3.73
C SER A 41 10.00 -5.16 3.94
N ALA A 42 8.90 -5.49 3.26
CA ALA A 42 7.60 -4.83 3.41
C ALA A 42 6.66 -5.58 4.38
N ALA A 43 7.06 -6.72 4.93
CA ALA A 43 6.19 -7.49 5.81
C ALA A 43 5.82 -6.74 7.11
N GLY A 44 6.68 -5.85 7.60
CA GLY A 44 6.41 -5.01 8.78
C GLY A 44 5.66 -3.71 8.49
N VAL A 45 5.37 -3.40 7.21
CA VAL A 45 4.76 -2.12 6.82
C VAL A 45 3.36 -1.92 7.42
N GLY A 46 3.04 -0.67 7.76
CA GLY A 46 1.72 -0.33 8.30
C GLY A 46 0.65 -0.21 7.21
N THR A 47 1.02 0.22 6.00
CA THR A 47 0.07 0.42 4.90
C THR A 47 0.55 -0.20 3.59
N LEU A 48 -0.31 -0.98 2.94
CA LEU A 48 -0.16 -1.47 1.57
C LEU A 48 -1.19 -0.75 0.69
N CYS A 49 -0.76 -0.24 -0.46
CA CYS A 49 -1.63 0.38 -1.46
C CYS A 49 -1.69 -0.53 -2.69
N LEU A 50 -2.87 -1.00 -3.04
CA LEU A 50 -3.09 -1.81 -4.23
C LEU A 50 -3.56 -0.91 -5.38
N SER A 51 -2.82 -0.92 -6.48
CA SER A 51 -3.19 -0.16 -7.66
C SER A 51 -4.41 -0.76 -8.36
N HIS A 52 -4.44 -2.07 -8.53
CA HIS A 52 -5.52 -2.85 -9.14
C HIS A 52 -5.36 -4.34 -8.82
N ALA A 53 -6.30 -5.18 -9.29
CA ALA A 53 -6.41 -6.58 -8.87
C ALA A 53 -5.81 -7.61 -9.85
N HIS A 54 -4.92 -7.23 -10.77
CA HIS A 54 -4.20 -8.23 -11.57
C HIS A 54 -3.22 -9.03 -10.70
N ALA A 55 -2.98 -10.29 -11.07
CA ALA A 55 -2.16 -11.22 -10.29
C ALA A 55 -0.73 -10.72 -10.06
N ASP A 56 -0.15 -10.02 -11.02
CA ASP A 56 1.17 -9.40 -10.93
C ASP A 56 1.23 -8.20 -9.96
N HIS A 57 0.09 -7.78 -9.41
CA HIS A 57 -0.03 -6.71 -8.41
C HIS A 57 -0.56 -7.18 -7.05
N ILE A 58 -1.41 -8.22 -6.99
CA ILE A 58 -1.97 -8.71 -5.72
C ILE A 58 -1.63 -10.18 -5.42
N GLY A 59 -1.07 -10.92 -6.37
CA GLY A 59 -0.96 -12.38 -6.32
C GLY A 59 -0.18 -12.94 -5.12
N ALA A 60 0.66 -12.13 -4.47
CA ALA A 60 1.41 -12.56 -3.30
C ALA A 60 0.89 -11.99 -1.97
N LEU A 61 -0.31 -11.39 -1.94
CA LEU A 61 -0.86 -10.78 -0.72
C LEU A 61 -0.99 -11.79 0.43
N ASN A 62 -1.51 -12.98 0.16
CA ASN A 62 -1.62 -14.05 1.15
C ASN A 62 -0.26 -14.48 1.71
N ALA A 63 0.76 -14.58 0.87
CA ALA A 63 2.13 -14.88 1.29
C ALA A 63 2.73 -13.76 2.15
N LEU A 64 2.51 -12.49 1.79
CA LEU A 64 2.93 -11.36 2.58
C LEU A 64 2.29 -11.37 3.97
N LEU A 65 0.99 -11.63 4.07
CA LEU A 65 0.26 -11.74 5.33
C LEU A 65 0.79 -12.91 6.18
N GLY A 66 1.09 -14.04 5.56
CA GLY A 66 1.76 -15.17 6.24
C GLY A 66 3.13 -14.79 6.82
N ILE A 67 3.96 -14.08 6.04
CA ILE A 67 5.27 -13.61 6.51
C ILE A 67 5.12 -12.63 7.69
N ARG A 68 4.12 -11.72 7.66
CA ARG A 68 3.80 -10.84 8.80
C ARG A 68 3.52 -11.62 10.07
N GLY A 69 2.69 -12.66 9.96
CA GLY A 69 2.38 -13.56 11.08
C GLY A 69 3.63 -14.25 11.64
N LEU A 70 4.49 -14.78 10.78
CA LEU A 70 5.76 -15.40 11.18
C LEU A 70 6.73 -14.41 11.85
N GLN A 71 6.69 -13.14 11.47
CA GLN A 71 7.47 -12.07 12.11
C GLN A 71 6.84 -11.56 13.41
N GLY A 72 5.70 -12.09 13.83
CA GLY A 72 5.01 -11.69 15.05
C GLY A 72 4.32 -10.32 14.97
N VAL A 73 4.08 -9.79 13.77
CA VAL A 73 3.35 -8.53 13.60
C VAL A 73 1.88 -8.77 13.93
N LYS A 74 1.40 -8.15 15.03
CA LYS A 74 0.03 -8.33 15.55
C LYS A 74 -0.98 -7.37 14.93
N ALA A 75 -0.55 -6.19 14.53
CA ALA A 75 -1.44 -5.22 13.91
C ALA A 75 -1.91 -5.71 12.52
N PRO A 76 -3.20 -5.62 12.19
CA PRO A 76 -3.68 -5.94 10.87
C PRO A 76 -3.04 -5.01 9.83
N LEU A 77 -2.76 -5.54 8.65
CA LEU A 77 -2.23 -4.73 7.55
C LEU A 77 -3.35 -3.83 7.04
N ARG A 78 -3.12 -2.54 7.06
CA ARG A 78 -4.01 -1.56 6.43
C ARG A 78 -3.82 -1.64 4.91
N VAL A 79 -4.88 -1.98 4.17
CA VAL A 79 -4.83 -2.15 2.71
C VAL A 79 -5.71 -1.11 2.05
N VAL A 80 -5.09 -0.10 1.45
CA VAL A 80 -5.76 0.91 0.61
C VAL A 80 -5.94 0.33 -0.79
N MET A 81 -7.16 0.37 -1.32
CA MET A 81 -7.49 -0.29 -2.58
C MET A 81 -8.63 0.42 -3.32
N PRO A 82 -8.79 0.22 -4.64
CA PRO A 82 -10.00 0.61 -5.34
C PRO A 82 -11.24 0.04 -4.65
N ALA A 83 -12.26 0.87 -4.40
CA ALA A 83 -13.45 0.45 -3.66
C ALA A 83 -14.15 -0.75 -4.30
N GLU A 84 -14.12 -0.83 -5.62
CA GLU A 84 -14.80 -1.86 -6.41
C GLU A 84 -14.24 -3.28 -6.20
N ILE A 85 -12.98 -3.40 -5.75
CA ILE A 85 -12.37 -4.73 -5.55
C ILE A 85 -12.50 -5.26 -4.13
N GLN A 86 -12.95 -4.43 -3.17
CA GLN A 86 -12.91 -4.75 -1.73
C GLN A 86 -13.62 -6.06 -1.41
N GLU A 87 -14.88 -6.19 -1.82
CA GLU A 87 -15.71 -7.34 -1.43
C GLU A 87 -15.10 -8.65 -1.94
N THR A 88 -14.77 -8.71 -3.23
CA THR A 88 -14.17 -9.90 -3.84
C THR A 88 -12.80 -10.23 -3.26
N LEU A 89 -11.98 -9.20 -2.93
CA LEU A 89 -10.69 -9.43 -2.28
C LEU A 89 -10.86 -10.04 -0.87
N LEU A 90 -11.82 -9.55 -0.10
CA LEU A 90 -12.11 -10.10 1.24
C LEU A 90 -12.65 -11.54 1.15
N GLU A 91 -13.45 -11.86 0.14
CA GLU A 91 -13.90 -13.24 -0.12
C GLU A 91 -12.73 -14.15 -0.47
N ALA A 92 -11.83 -13.71 -1.34
CA ALA A 92 -10.63 -14.47 -1.70
C ALA A 92 -9.74 -14.73 -0.48
N LEU A 93 -9.52 -13.73 0.38
CA LEU A 93 -8.74 -13.90 1.60
C LEU A 93 -9.41 -14.85 2.60
N ARG A 94 -10.75 -14.82 2.71
CA ARG A 94 -11.50 -15.81 3.51
C ARG A 94 -11.29 -17.24 3.01
N ALA A 95 -11.43 -17.46 1.70
CA ALA A 95 -11.20 -18.78 1.10
C ALA A 95 -9.75 -19.26 1.32
N MET A 96 -8.77 -18.36 1.18
CA MET A 96 -7.37 -18.67 1.46
C MET A 96 -7.11 -18.96 2.94
N THR A 97 -7.79 -18.26 3.86
CA THR A 97 -7.74 -18.53 5.30
C THR A 97 -8.23 -19.94 5.62
N GLU A 98 -9.34 -20.36 5.01
CA GLU A 98 -9.87 -21.72 5.18
C GLU A 98 -8.91 -22.79 4.66
N LEU A 99 -8.33 -22.57 3.46
CA LEU A 99 -7.38 -23.52 2.86
C LEU A 99 -6.13 -23.73 3.71
N GLN A 100 -5.55 -22.65 4.21
CA GLN A 100 -4.29 -22.73 4.97
C GLN A 100 -4.49 -22.82 6.49
N ARG A 101 -5.72 -22.70 6.98
CA ARG A 101 -6.08 -22.71 8.42
C ARG A 101 -5.30 -21.71 9.25
N TRP A 102 -5.04 -20.55 8.66
CA TRP A 102 -4.34 -19.44 9.28
C TRP A 102 -5.01 -18.13 8.88
N PRO A 103 -5.28 -17.22 9.83
CA PRO A 103 -6.00 -15.97 9.53
C PRO A 103 -5.17 -15.06 8.63
N LEU A 104 -5.83 -14.48 7.64
CA LEU A 104 -5.28 -13.49 6.71
C LEU A 104 -6.02 -12.16 6.91
N ASP A 105 -5.88 -11.58 8.10
CA ASP A 105 -6.61 -10.38 8.47
C ASP A 105 -5.97 -9.12 7.91
N ILE A 106 -6.81 -8.28 7.31
CA ILE A 106 -6.46 -6.95 6.84
C ILE A 106 -7.43 -5.92 7.42
N GLN A 107 -7.01 -4.68 7.47
CA GLN A 107 -7.87 -3.52 7.65
C GLN A 107 -8.13 -2.90 6.27
N PRO A 108 -9.27 -3.17 5.63
CA PRO A 108 -9.55 -2.64 4.31
C PRO A 108 -9.84 -1.13 4.37
N VAL A 109 -9.30 -0.40 3.41
CA VAL A 109 -9.53 1.04 3.23
C VAL A 109 -9.89 1.26 1.75
N PRO A 110 -11.18 1.05 1.38
CA PRO A 110 -11.61 1.31 0.03
C PRO A 110 -11.57 2.81 -0.28
N VAL A 111 -11.08 3.14 -1.47
CA VAL A 111 -10.98 4.53 -1.93
C VAL A 111 -11.43 4.67 -3.38
N ALA A 112 -11.95 5.85 -3.72
CA ALA A 112 -12.28 6.28 -5.06
C ALA A 112 -11.30 7.39 -5.53
N PRO A 113 -11.24 7.68 -6.84
CA PRO A 113 -10.47 8.82 -7.34
C PRO A 113 -10.82 10.13 -6.65
N GLY A 114 -9.82 10.83 -6.11
CA GLY A 114 -9.98 12.06 -5.35
C GLY A 114 -9.91 11.89 -3.84
N ASP A 115 -10.14 10.68 -3.32
CA ASP A 115 -10.04 10.42 -1.89
C ASP A 115 -8.62 10.61 -1.37
N VAL A 116 -8.55 11.05 -0.12
CA VAL A 116 -7.30 11.32 0.59
C VAL A 116 -7.31 10.60 1.92
N VAL A 117 -6.33 9.75 2.16
CA VAL A 117 -6.20 8.99 3.41
C VAL A 117 -4.88 9.31 4.12
N PRO A 118 -4.85 9.36 5.46
CA PRO A 118 -3.62 9.64 6.18
C PRO A 118 -2.62 8.47 6.08
N LEU A 119 -1.35 8.81 5.97
CA LEU A 119 -0.21 7.92 6.18
C LEU A 119 0.48 8.27 7.49
N LYS A 120 1.73 7.87 7.64
CA LYS A 120 2.55 8.16 8.82
C LYS A 120 2.94 9.64 8.88
N GLY A 121 2.83 10.26 10.05
CA GLY A 121 3.23 11.66 10.29
C GLY A 121 2.42 12.66 9.47
N ASP A 122 3.10 13.56 8.76
CA ASP A 122 2.48 14.63 7.97
C ASP A 122 2.11 14.19 6.54
N PHE A 123 2.23 12.90 6.23
CA PHE A 123 2.00 12.39 4.90
C PHE A 123 0.57 11.91 4.71
N TRP A 124 0.08 12.10 3.50
CA TRP A 124 -1.25 11.70 3.05
C TRP A 124 -1.13 11.01 1.71
N LEU A 125 -2.01 10.07 1.46
CA LEU A 125 -2.14 9.37 0.19
C LEU A 125 -3.38 9.88 -0.53
N ARG A 126 -3.21 10.38 -1.75
CA ARG A 126 -4.33 10.75 -2.62
C ARG A 126 -4.50 9.68 -3.69
N ALA A 127 -5.72 9.17 -3.82
CA ALA A 127 -6.09 8.28 -4.91
C ALA A 127 -6.36 9.11 -6.18
N VAL A 128 -5.77 8.69 -7.30
CA VAL A 128 -5.89 9.35 -8.60
C VAL A 128 -6.41 8.36 -9.61
N LYS A 129 -7.31 8.79 -10.48
CA LYS A 129 -7.84 7.93 -11.55
C LYS A 129 -6.71 7.41 -12.43
N SER A 130 -6.70 6.11 -12.66
CA SER A 130 -5.83 5.45 -13.63
C SER A 130 -6.69 4.85 -14.75
N PHE A 131 -6.14 4.76 -15.95
CA PHE A 131 -6.80 4.15 -17.10
C PHE A 131 -6.27 2.73 -17.29
N HIS A 132 -7.11 1.76 -16.97
CA HIS A 132 -6.80 0.34 -17.06
C HIS A 132 -8.10 -0.46 -17.31
N PRO A 133 -8.05 -1.66 -17.93
CA PRO A 133 -9.25 -2.46 -18.19
C PRO A 133 -10.03 -2.90 -16.95
N VAL A 134 -9.36 -2.95 -15.79
CA VAL A 134 -9.98 -3.26 -14.49
C VAL A 134 -9.97 -2.03 -13.58
N PRO A 135 -10.81 -1.98 -12.51
CA PRO A 135 -10.78 -0.90 -11.53
C PRO A 135 -9.35 -0.64 -11.04
N SER A 136 -8.86 0.58 -11.24
CA SER A 136 -7.46 0.91 -11.06
C SER A 136 -7.25 2.33 -10.55
N LEU A 137 -6.28 2.50 -9.67
CA LEU A 137 -5.86 3.77 -9.09
C LEU A 137 -4.35 3.96 -9.22
N ALA A 138 -3.94 5.19 -9.47
CA ALA A 138 -2.62 5.67 -9.15
C ALA A 138 -2.64 6.35 -7.78
N TYR A 139 -1.49 6.41 -7.12
CA TYR A 139 -1.38 7.02 -5.81
C TYR A 139 -0.33 8.13 -5.80
N GLN A 140 -0.72 9.24 -5.18
CA GLN A 140 0.17 10.36 -4.95
C GLN A 140 0.38 10.52 -3.44
N VAL A 141 1.63 10.46 -3.00
CA VAL A 141 1.98 10.81 -1.62
C VAL A 141 2.20 12.30 -1.53
N VAL A 142 1.47 12.95 -0.63
CA VAL A 142 1.56 14.40 -0.38
C VAL A 142 1.95 14.65 1.06
N ARG A 143 2.75 15.68 1.29
CA ARG A 143 3.11 16.14 2.63
C ARG A 143 2.30 17.38 2.97
N ARG A 144 1.65 17.37 4.14
CA ARG A 144 0.99 18.56 4.68
C ARG A 144 2.02 19.43 5.39
N VAL A 145 2.25 20.62 4.88
CA VAL A 145 3.16 21.59 5.48
C VAL A 145 2.33 22.74 6.06
N GLN A 146 2.46 22.97 7.37
CA GLN A 146 1.91 24.16 7.99
C GLN A 146 2.92 25.30 7.80
N LYS A 147 2.48 26.42 7.22
CA LYS A 147 3.25 27.66 7.12
C LYS A 147 2.56 28.73 7.96
N LEU A 148 3.34 29.51 8.72
CA LEU A 148 2.84 30.74 9.35
C LEU A 148 2.28 31.65 8.27
N ARG A 149 1.11 32.23 8.52
CA ARG A 149 0.61 33.30 7.63
C ARG A 149 1.58 34.48 7.69
N PRO A 150 1.83 35.19 6.57
CA PRO A 150 2.73 36.35 6.56
C PRO A 150 2.37 37.37 7.64
N GLU A 151 1.08 37.57 7.91
CA GLU A 151 0.57 38.51 8.93
C GLU A 151 0.96 38.12 10.35
N ALA A 152 1.10 36.81 10.63
CA ALA A 152 1.54 36.31 11.94
C ALA A 152 3.07 36.36 12.13
N ALA A 153 3.84 36.43 11.05
CA ALA A 153 5.31 36.54 11.11
C ALA A 153 5.80 37.94 11.47
N VAL A 154 4.92 38.95 11.44
CA VAL A 154 5.25 40.36 11.75
C VAL A 154 5.01 40.69 13.23
N ALA A 155 4.47 39.76 14.02
CA ALA A 155 4.07 39.98 15.42
C ALA A 155 5.14 39.57 16.47
N TYR A 156 6.41 39.32 16.02
CA TYR A 156 7.54 39.01 16.93
C TYR A 156 8.78 39.83 16.55
#